data_f8e45af5d28935fb8f43ac7acaac42ac
#
_entry.id   f8e45af5d28935fb8f43ac7acaac42ac
#
_cell.length_a   1.000
_cell.length_b   1.000
_cell.length_c   1.000
_cell.angle_alpha   90.00
_cell.angle_beta   90.00
_cell.angle_gamma   90.00
#
_symmetry.space_group_name_H-M   'P 1'
#
loop_
_entity.id
_entity.type
_entity.pdbx_description
1 polymer ?
#
loop_
_entity_poly.entity_id
_entity_poly.type
_entity_poly.pdbx_seq_one_letter_code
_entity_poly.pdbx_strand_id
1 'polypeptide(L)'
;MTTSNPKNNVASARLFYGIGAIAFGVKSNGLNYLLLYFYSQVLGLPAQWVSFGIFVALILDAISDPLIGYISDNCRSRWGRRHPFMYWFRIPAAAAYYFLWTPPDLPPEHLFIYFISLTILARTLMTLYEIPSVAIGPELTLDYDERTKFAAARYFFGWWGGLSMALLVYFVFLPEAKGG
;
A
#
# COMPACT_ATOMS: atom_id res chain seq x y z
N MET A 1 17.45 36.23 0.15
CA MET A 1 17.90 34.82 0.21
C MET A 1 17.76 34.39 1.66
N THR A 2 16.66 33.70 2.00
CA THR A 2 16.40 33.18 3.34
C THR A 2 17.26 31.93 3.52
N THR A 3 18.29 32.05 4.35
CA THR A 3 19.12 30.91 4.78
C THR A 3 18.27 29.98 5.65
N SER A 4 17.61 29.00 5.03
CA SER A 4 16.89 27.97 5.75
C SER A 4 17.89 27.16 6.58
N ASN A 5 17.68 27.09 7.88
CA ASN A 5 18.52 26.33 8.80
C ASN A 5 18.51 24.84 8.34
N PRO A 6 19.67 24.19 8.11
CA PRO A 6 19.74 22.83 7.59
C PRO A 6 18.99 21.81 8.48
N LYS A 7 18.88 22.04 9.78
CA LYS A 7 18.11 21.20 10.71
C LYS A 7 16.60 21.25 10.43
N ASN A 8 16.08 22.41 10.02
CA ASN A 8 14.65 22.56 9.68
C ASN A 8 14.31 21.81 8.39
N ASN A 9 15.23 21.76 7.42
CA ASN A 9 15.02 21.03 6.17
C ASN A 9 14.94 19.52 6.40
N VAL A 10 15.77 18.95 7.29
CA VAL A 10 15.73 17.52 7.63
C VAL A 10 14.44 17.16 8.38
N ALA A 11 14.01 18.00 9.33
CA ALA A 11 12.76 17.79 10.06
C ALA A 11 11.53 17.82 9.14
N SER A 12 11.47 18.77 8.21
CA SER A 12 10.40 18.85 7.21
C SER A 12 10.40 17.65 6.28
N ALA A 13 11.56 17.24 5.78
CA ALA A 13 11.69 16.06 4.92
C ALA A 13 11.20 14.79 5.64
N ARG A 14 11.55 14.62 6.92
CA ARG A 14 11.09 13.50 7.75
C ARG A 14 9.57 13.51 7.94
N LEU A 15 8.97 14.68 8.17
CA LEU A 15 7.53 14.81 8.33
C LEU A 15 6.80 14.44 7.03
N PHE A 16 7.21 14.99 5.89
CA PHE A 16 6.59 14.67 4.58
C PHE A 16 6.77 13.21 4.19
N TYR A 17 7.93 12.62 4.47
CA TYR A 17 8.17 11.20 4.26
C TYR A 17 7.25 10.33 5.13
N GLY A 18 7.06 10.72 6.40
CA GLY A 18 6.15 10.04 7.32
C GLY A 18 4.69 10.15 6.90
N ILE A 19 4.21 11.35 6.55
CA ILE A 19 2.83 11.57 6.08
C ILE A 19 2.52 10.71 4.85
N GLY A 20 3.47 10.56 3.94
CA GLY A 20 3.33 9.66 2.78
C GLY A 20 3.06 8.21 3.17
N ALA A 21 3.43 7.77 4.37
CA ALA A 21 3.18 6.42 4.86
C ALA A 21 1.75 6.19 5.37
N ILE A 22 0.92 7.22 5.51
CA ILE A 22 -0.51 7.07 5.85
C ILE A 22 -1.20 6.20 4.80
N ALA A 23 -0.97 6.48 3.52
CA ALA A 23 -1.51 5.69 2.43
C ALA A 23 -1.08 4.21 2.49
N PHE A 24 0.15 3.94 2.91
CA PHE A 24 0.63 2.59 3.17
C PHE A 24 -0.19 1.89 4.26
N GLY A 25 -0.45 2.55 5.38
CA GLY A 25 -1.25 1.99 6.48
C GLY A 25 -2.69 1.69 6.07
N VAL A 26 -3.35 2.62 5.37
CA VAL A 26 -4.70 2.43 4.82
C VAL A 26 -4.75 1.22 3.89
N LYS A 27 -3.84 1.16 2.93
CA LYS A 27 -3.72 0.05 1.98
C LYS A 27 -3.50 -1.30 2.68
N SER A 28 -2.54 -1.35 3.60
CA SER A 28 -2.16 -2.58 4.30
C SER A 28 -3.32 -3.16 5.10
N ASN A 29 -4.05 -2.33 5.84
CA ASN A 29 -5.24 -2.77 6.57
C ASN A 29 -6.36 -3.20 5.62
N GLY A 30 -6.59 -2.48 4.53
CA GLY A 30 -7.55 -2.87 3.51
C GLY A 30 -7.27 -4.27 2.97
N LEU A 31 -6.08 -4.50 2.45
CA LEU A 31 -5.74 -5.76 1.80
C LEU A 31 -5.59 -6.95 2.76
N ASN A 32 -5.10 -6.73 3.98
CA ASN A 32 -4.79 -7.83 4.89
C ASN A 32 -5.96 -8.22 5.80
N TYR A 33 -6.83 -7.27 6.18
CA TYR A 33 -7.91 -7.53 7.14
C TYR A 33 -9.30 -7.36 6.54
N LEU A 34 -9.53 -6.31 5.76
CA LEU A 34 -10.87 -5.98 5.30
C LEU A 34 -11.26 -6.70 4.02
N LEU A 35 -10.28 -7.09 3.19
CA LEU A 35 -10.54 -7.71 1.89
C LEU A 35 -11.29 -9.05 2.04
N LEU A 36 -10.87 -9.90 2.98
CA LEU A 36 -11.55 -11.15 3.29
C LEU A 36 -12.99 -10.90 3.75
N TYR A 37 -13.17 -9.95 4.67
CA TYR A 37 -14.49 -9.60 5.18
C TYR A 37 -15.42 -9.10 4.07
N PHE A 38 -14.94 -8.17 3.24
CA PHE A 38 -15.73 -7.56 2.18
C PHE A 38 -16.20 -8.60 1.15
N TYR A 39 -15.29 -9.40 0.60
CA TYR A 39 -15.65 -10.39 -0.41
C TYR A 39 -16.45 -11.56 0.13
N SER A 40 -16.24 -11.97 1.39
CA SER A 40 -16.98 -13.11 1.95
C SER A 40 -18.29 -12.70 2.62
N GLN A 41 -18.32 -11.61 3.38
CA GLN A 41 -19.52 -11.25 4.17
C GLN A 41 -20.43 -10.27 3.43
N VAL A 42 -19.88 -9.36 2.61
CA VAL A 42 -20.68 -8.37 1.90
C VAL A 42 -21.09 -8.89 0.51
N LEU A 43 -20.17 -9.49 -0.23
CA LEU A 43 -20.41 -9.98 -1.59
C LEU A 43 -20.81 -11.47 -1.65
N GLY A 44 -20.78 -12.18 -0.51
CA GLY A 44 -21.28 -13.56 -0.41
C GLY A 44 -20.39 -14.63 -1.04
N LEU A 45 -19.13 -14.34 -1.38
CA LEU A 45 -18.21 -15.37 -1.85
C LEU A 45 -17.85 -16.34 -0.73
N PRO A 46 -17.69 -17.65 -0.99
CA PRO A 46 -17.21 -18.59 0.00
C PRO A 46 -15.85 -18.15 0.58
N ALA A 47 -15.75 -18.05 1.90
CA ALA A 47 -14.53 -17.58 2.57
C ALA A 47 -13.28 -18.40 2.19
N GLN A 48 -13.46 -19.68 1.88
CA GLN A 48 -12.39 -20.57 1.40
C GLN A 48 -11.79 -20.10 0.08
N TRP A 49 -12.62 -19.66 -0.88
CA TRP A 49 -12.17 -19.15 -2.16
C TRP A 49 -11.41 -17.82 -1.99
N VAL A 50 -11.96 -16.94 -1.16
CA VAL A 50 -11.31 -15.65 -0.88
C VAL A 50 -9.96 -15.85 -0.21
N SER A 51 -9.89 -16.72 0.81
CA SER A 51 -8.64 -17.07 1.50
C SER A 51 -7.62 -17.69 0.56
N PHE A 52 -8.06 -18.59 -0.34
CA PHE A 52 -7.18 -19.18 -1.34
C PHE A 52 -6.62 -18.13 -2.31
N GLY A 53 -7.46 -17.21 -2.79
CA GLY A 53 -7.01 -16.11 -3.66
C GLY A 53 -6.00 -15.19 -2.98
N ILE A 54 -6.22 -14.84 -1.70
CA ILE A 54 -5.26 -14.05 -0.90
C ILE A 54 -3.95 -14.83 -0.72
N PHE A 55 -4.02 -16.13 -0.43
CA PHE A 55 -2.84 -16.98 -0.28
C PHE A 55 -1.99 -17.04 -1.56
N VAL A 56 -2.62 -17.22 -2.72
CA VAL A 56 -1.93 -17.19 -4.02
C VAL A 56 -1.27 -15.83 -4.25
N ALA A 57 -1.96 -14.73 -3.95
CA ALA A 57 -1.41 -13.40 -4.09
C ALA A 57 -0.18 -13.18 -3.18
N LEU A 58 -0.21 -13.67 -1.94
CA LEU A 58 0.92 -13.60 -1.01
C LEU A 58 2.15 -14.40 -1.50
N ILE A 59 1.93 -15.58 -2.10
CA ILE A 59 3.04 -16.35 -2.71
C ILE A 59 3.67 -15.55 -3.86
N LEU A 60 2.85 -14.93 -4.69
CA LEU A 60 3.34 -14.10 -5.79
C LEU A 60 4.11 -12.88 -5.27
N ASP A 61 3.64 -12.23 -4.20
CA ASP A 61 4.37 -11.14 -3.54
C ASP A 61 5.75 -11.62 -3.07
N ALA A 62 5.82 -12.77 -2.39
CA ALA A 62 7.08 -13.31 -1.88
C ALA A 62 8.13 -13.54 -2.98
N ILE A 63 7.68 -13.81 -4.20
CA ILE A 63 8.56 -13.99 -5.39
C ILE A 63 8.84 -12.63 -6.05
N SER A 64 7.81 -11.78 -6.21
CA SER A 64 7.92 -10.53 -6.94
C SER A 64 8.66 -9.44 -6.17
N ASP A 65 8.55 -9.39 -4.83
CA ASP A 65 9.16 -8.34 -4.02
C ASP A 65 10.69 -8.27 -4.15
N PRO A 66 11.44 -9.39 -4.01
CA PRO A 66 12.88 -9.38 -4.25
C PRO A 66 13.24 -9.02 -5.70
N LEU A 67 12.46 -9.50 -6.66
CA LEU A 67 12.69 -9.23 -8.07
C LEU A 67 12.50 -7.74 -8.40
N ILE A 68 11.41 -7.13 -7.91
CA ILE A 68 11.13 -5.71 -8.07
C ILE A 68 12.20 -4.87 -7.35
N GLY A 69 12.65 -5.28 -6.16
CA GLY A 69 13.76 -4.65 -5.47
C GLY A 69 15.02 -4.64 -6.34
N TYR A 70 15.40 -5.78 -6.88
CA TYR A 70 16.57 -5.90 -7.76
C TYR A 70 16.43 -5.02 -9.02
N ILE A 71 15.28 -5.05 -9.69
CA ILE A 71 15.02 -4.26 -10.90
C ILE A 71 15.10 -2.76 -10.58
N SER A 72 14.48 -2.31 -9.49
CA SER A 72 14.46 -0.90 -9.11
C SER A 72 15.86 -0.38 -8.73
N ASP A 73 16.67 -1.20 -8.09
CA ASP A 73 18.04 -0.84 -7.70
C ASP A 73 19.01 -0.75 -8.88
N ASN A 74 18.77 -1.56 -9.91
CA ASN A 74 19.59 -1.59 -11.13
C ASN A 74 19.08 -0.67 -12.25
N CYS A 75 17.94 0.00 -12.06
CA CYS A 75 17.39 0.90 -13.07
C CYS A 75 18.28 2.14 -13.25
N ARG A 76 18.68 2.42 -14.49
CA ARG A 76 19.47 3.60 -14.86
C ARG A 76 18.57 4.62 -15.58
N SER A 77 18.02 5.57 -14.82
CA SER A 77 17.19 6.63 -15.38
C SER A 77 17.79 8.01 -15.09
N ARG A 78 17.53 8.97 -16.01
CA ARG A 78 17.87 10.40 -15.80
C ARG A 78 17.18 11.02 -14.57
N TRP A 79 16.11 10.40 -14.06
CA TRP A 79 15.37 10.84 -12.89
C TRP A 79 15.80 10.14 -11.59
N GLY A 80 16.90 9.40 -11.63
CA GLY A 80 17.36 8.55 -10.54
C GLY A 80 16.90 7.11 -10.69
N ARG A 81 17.40 6.22 -9.84
CA ARG A 81 17.13 4.78 -9.93
C ARG A 81 15.69 4.42 -9.60
N ARG A 82 15.11 5.03 -8.56
CA ARG A 82 13.83 4.65 -7.93
C ARG A 82 12.66 5.55 -8.28
N HIS A 83 12.89 6.81 -8.62
CA HIS A 83 11.86 7.80 -8.92
C HIS A 83 10.91 7.42 -10.07
N PRO A 84 11.37 6.80 -11.19
CA PRO A 84 10.47 6.41 -12.27
C PRO A 84 9.36 5.47 -11.82
N PHE A 85 9.70 4.47 -10.98
CA PHE A 85 8.74 3.51 -10.46
C PHE A 85 7.66 4.20 -9.61
N MET A 86 8.05 5.12 -8.74
CA MET A 86 7.11 5.86 -7.89
C MET A 86 6.16 6.74 -8.71
N TYR A 87 6.63 7.36 -9.80
CA TYR A 87 5.78 8.23 -10.62
C TYR A 87 4.84 7.44 -11.52
N TRP A 88 5.32 6.37 -12.16
CA TRP A 88 4.55 5.62 -13.13
C TRP A 88 3.51 4.69 -12.49
N PHE A 89 3.84 4.06 -11.37
CA PHE A 89 2.97 3.05 -10.78
C PHE A 89 1.96 3.58 -9.76
N ARG A 90 2.07 4.80 -9.28
CA ARG A 90 1.13 5.38 -8.30
C ARG A 90 -0.31 5.44 -8.81
N ILE A 91 -0.54 5.86 -10.06
CA ILE A 91 -1.87 5.99 -10.64
C ILE A 91 -2.47 4.61 -10.96
N PRO A 92 -1.78 3.71 -11.68
CA PRO A 92 -2.28 2.36 -11.90
C PRO A 92 -2.55 1.59 -10.60
N ALA A 93 -1.71 1.74 -9.58
CA ALA A 93 -1.91 1.11 -8.27
C ALA A 93 -3.18 1.62 -7.58
N ALA A 94 -3.40 2.94 -7.59
CA ALA A 94 -4.62 3.54 -7.03
C ALA A 94 -5.87 3.09 -7.80
N ALA A 95 -5.80 3.02 -9.12
CA ALA A 95 -6.91 2.55 -9.96
C ALA A 95 -7.22 1.07 -9.69
N ALA A 96 -6.21 0.20 -9.64
CA ALA A 96 -6.41 -1.22 -9.34
C ALA A 96 -7.00 -1.42 -7.93
N TYR A 97 -6.55 -0.63 -6.94
CA TYR A 97 -7.12 -0.64 -5.60
C TYR A 97 -8.57 -0.17 -5.59
N TYR A 98 -8.92 0.88 -6.32
CA TYR A 98 -10.28 1.36 -6.44
C TYR A 98 -11.21 0.30 -7.03
N PHE A 99 -10.83 -0.31 -8.16
CA PHE A 99 -11.64 -1.37 -8.78
C PHE A 99 -11.78 -2.61 -7.90
N LEU A 100 -10.79 -2.93 -7.07
CA LEU A 100 -10.88 -4.03 -6.10
C LEU A 100 -12.01 -3.82 -5.08
N TRP A 101 -12.32 -2.57 -4.72
CA TRP A 101 -13.38 -2.24 -3.76
C TRP A 101 -14.72 -1.86 -4.41
N THR A 102 -14.76 -1.79 -5.74
CA THR A 102 -15.97 -1.51 -6.52
C THR A 102 -16.21 -2.61 -7.57
N PRO A 103 -16.36 -3.87 -7.15
CA PRO A 103 -16.59 -4.96 -8.10
C PRO A 103 -17.94 -4.77 -8.80
N PRO A 104 -18.05 -5.11 -10.10
CA PRO A 104 -19.33 -5.18 -10.78
C PRO A 104 -20.16 -6.36 -10.28
N ASP A 105 -21.47 -6.30 -10.51
CA ASP A 105 -22.39 -7.41 -10.21
C ASP A 105 -22.13 -8.60 -11.14
N LEU A 106 -21.46 -9.60 -10.62
CA LEU A 106 -21.04 -10.80 -11.36
C LEU A 106 -21.51 -12.07 -10.66
N PRO A 107 -21.77 -13.15 -11.40
CA PRO A 107 -21.94 -14.48 -10.80
C PRO A 107 -20.73 -14.88 -9.95
N PRO A 108 -20.90 -15.71 -8.88
CA PRO A 108 -19.83 -16.02 -7.93
C PRO A 108 -18.54 -16.52 -8.57
N GLU A 109 -18.61 -17.32 -9.64
CA GLU A 109 -17.43 -17.84 -10.34
C GLU A 109 -16.63 -16.72 -11.04
N HIS A 110 -17.33 -15.82 -11.74
CA HIS A 110 -16.71 -14.70 -12.42
C HIS A 110 -16.21 -13.66 -11.41
N LEU A 111 -16.94 -13.45 -10.31
CA LEU A 111 -16.53 -12.58 -9.23
C LEU A 111 -15.23 -13.08 -8.56
N PHE A 112 -15.06 -14.40 -8.42
CA PHE A 112 -13.83 -14.98 -7.91
C PHE A 112 -12.63 -14.75 -8.86
N ILE A 113 -12.81 -14.92 -10.17
CA ILE A 113 -11.78 -14.66 -11.17
C ILE A 113 -11.40 -13.17 -11.17
N TYR A 114 -12.39 -12.28 -11.11
CA TYR A 114 -12.19 -10.85 -10.98
C TYR A 114 -11.38 -10.51 -9.71
N PHE A 115 -11.80 -11.04 -8.57
CA PHE A 115 -11.16 -10.85 -7.28
C PHE A 115 -9.68 -11.27 -7.29
N ILE A 116 -9.37 -12.50 -7.72
CA ILE A 116 -7.99 -13.00 -7.70
C ILE A 116 -7.10 -12.24 -8.67
N SER A 117 -7.58 -11.98 -9.89
CA SER A 117 -6.84 -11.23 -10.91
C SER A 117 -6.52 -9.82 -10.45
N LEU A 118 -7.52 -9.13 -9.91
CA LEU A 118 -7.36 -7.74 -9.49
C LEU A 118 -6.57 -7.62 -8.18
N THR A 119 -6.69 -8.60 -7.27
CA THR A 119 -5.87 -8.67 -6.06
C THR A 119 -4.38 -8.82 -6.42
N ILE A 120 -4.05 -9.74 -7.30
CA ILE A 120 -2.66 -9.93 -7.77
C ILE A 120 -2.16 -8.66 -8.46
N LEU A 121 -2.94 -8.09 -9.38
CA LEU A 121 -2.57 -6.87 -10.10
C LEU A 121 -2.36 -5.69 -9.14
N ALA A 122 -3.29 -5.45 -8.22
CA ALA A 122 -3.21 -4.35 -7.26
C ALA A 122 -1.98 -4.51 -6.36
N ARG A 123 -1.72 -5.71 -5.82
CA ARG A 123 -0.56 -5.98 -4.97
C ARG A 123 0.75 -5.76 -5.73
N THR A 124 0.88 -6.32 -6.93
CA THR A 124 2.08 -6.15 -7.76
C THR A 124 2.35 -4.68 -8.11
N LEU A 125 1.32 -3.93 -8.52
CA LEU A 125 1.46 -2.50 -8.83
C LEU A 125 1.83 -1.68 -7.58
N MET A 126 1.29 -2.05 -6.42
CA MET A 126 1.64 -1.42 -5.14
C MET A 126 3.08 -1.72 -4.74
N THR A 127 3.55 -2.96 -4.92
CA THR A 127 4.94 -3.35 -4.65
C THR A 127 5.91 -2.57 -5.53
N LEU A 128 5.59 -2.36 -6.82
CA LEU A 128 6.38 -1.53 -7.75
C LEU A 128 6.50 -0.07 -7.32
N TYR A 129 5.54 0.46 -6.58
CA TYR A 129 5.61 1.79 -5.97
C TYR A 129 6.29 1.77 -4.60
N GLU A 130 5.95 0.79 -3.77
CA GLU A 130 6.29 0.78 -2.35
C GLU A 130 7.75 0.45 -2.08
N ILE A 131 8.30 -0.60 -2.71
CA ILE A 131 9.69 -1.03 -2.49
C ILE A 131 10.66 0.13 -2.78
N PRO A 132 10.60 0.81 -3.95
CA PRO A 132 11.44 1.97 -4.19
C PRO A 132 11.20 3.12 -3.20
N SER A 133 9.95 3.34 -2.78
CA SER A 133 9.60 4.38 -1.82
C SER A 133 10.20 4.15 -0.42
N VAL A 134 10.18 2.91 0.06
CA VAL A 134 10.81 2.54 1.35
C VAL A 134 12.31 2.73 1.29
N ALA A 135 12.91 2.29 0.21
CA ALA A 135 14.34 2.28 0.04
C ALA A 135 14.97 3.69 -0.13
N ILE A 136 14.18 4.72 -0.44
CA ILE A 136 14.65 6.12 -0.46
C ILE A 136 14.94 6.64 0.96
N GLY A 137 14.21 6.22 1.99
CA GLY A 137 14.36 6.72 3.35
C GLY A 137 15.80 6.73 3.86
N PRO A 138 16.54 5.60 3.83
CA PRO A 138 17.93 5.54 4.21
C PRO A 138 18.89 6.36 3.33
N GLU A 139 18.50 6.73 2.11
CA GLU A 139 19.31 7.55 1.20
C GLU A 139 19.20 9.05 1.49
N LEU A 140 18.17 9.48 2.25
CA LEU A 140 17.94 10.90 2.58
C LEU A 140 18.93 11.46 3.58
N THR A 141 19.66 10.61 4.32
CA THR A 141 20.64 11.03 5.31
C THR A 141 21.77 10.03 5.47
N LEU A 142 22.98 10.53 5.75
CA LEU A 142 24.13 9.70 6.08
C LEU A 142 24.22 9.41 7.59
N ASP A 143 23.51 10.16 8.41
CA ASP A 143 23.48 10.00 9.86
C ASP A 143 22.61 8.82 10.26
N TYR A 144 23.16 7.91 11.06
CA TYR A 144 22.47 6.71 11.53
C TYR A 144 21.23 7.03 12.41
N ASP A 145 21.37 8.01 13.29
CA ASP A 145 20.28 8.43 14.19
C ASP A 145 19.13 9.06 13.39
N GLU A 146 19.43 9.84 12.37
CA GLU A 146 18.41 10.40 11.50
C GLU A 146 17.72 9.32 10.65
N ARG A 147 18.43 8.29 10.17
CA ARG A 147 17.81 7.14 9.48
C ARG A 147 16.75 6.46 10.36
N THR A 148 17.08 6.25 11.64
CA THR A 148 16.15 5.67 12.61
C THR A 148 14.92 6.56 12.80
N LYS A 149 15.09 7.89 12.85
CA LYS A 149 13.98 8.84 12.98
C LYS A 149 13.09 8.87 11.72
N PHE A 150 13.66 8.72 10.52
CA PHE A 150 12.89 8.58 9.28
C PHE A 150 12.04 7.30 9.28
N ALA A 151 12.63 6.17 9.67
CA ALA A 151 11.91 4.91 9.82
C ALA A 151 10.80 5.00 10.88
N ALA A 152 11.09 5.57 12.05
CA ALA A 152 10.12 5.78 13.12
C ALA A 152 8.94 6.65 12.68
N ALA A 153 9.19 7.76 11.96
CA ALA A 153 8.14 8.60 11.40
C ALA A 153 7.26 7.83 10.41
N ARG A 154 7.88 7.04 9.52
CA ARG A 154 7.14 6.21 8.55
C ARG A 154 6.22 5.20 9.25
N TYR A 155 6.72 4.47 10.25
CA TYR A 155 5.91 3.52 11.00
C TYR A 155 4.82 4.21 11.82
N PHE A 156 5.13 5.31 12.49
CA PHE A 156 4.16 6.08 13.25
C PHE A 156 2.97 6.52 12.39
N PHE A 157 3.22 7.20 11.28
CA PHE A 157 2.14 7.65 10.39
C PHE A 157 1.45 6.48 9.67
N GLY A 158 2.17 5.41 9.35
CA GLY A 158 1.59 4.19 8.79
C GLY A 158 0.59 3.53 9.74
N TRP A 159 0.93 3.40 11.02
CA TRP A 159 0.02 2.88 12.05
C TRP A 159 -1.23 3.76 12.23
N TRP A 160 -1.06 5.09 12.25
CA TRP A 160 -2.19 6.02 12.30
C TRP A 160 -3.08 5.91 11.05
N GLY A 161 -2.51 5.75 9.87
CA GLY A 161 -3.26 5.48 8.65
C GLY A 161 -4.07 4.20 8.73
N GLY A 162 -3.47 3.11 9.21
CA GLY A 162 -4.15 1.84 9.41
C GLY A 162 -5.27 1.91 10.46
N LEU A 163 -5.02 2.55 11.58
CA LEU A 163 -6.01 2.75 12.63
C LEU A 163 -7.18 3.59 12.15
N SER A 164 -6.92 4.69 11.44
CA SER A 164 -7.98 5.55 10.90
C SER A 164 -8.88 4.80 9.93
N MET A 165 -8.33 3.93 9.08
CA MET A 165 -9.11 3.07 8.20
C MET A 165 -9.97 2.07 8.97
N ALA A 166 -9.42 1.41 10.00
CA ALA A 166 -10.15 0.47 10.84
C ALA A 166 -11.31 1.16 11.60
N LEU A 167 -11.06 2.34 12.16
CA LEU A 167 -12.10 3.13 12.84
C LEU A 167 -13.19 3.60 11.88
N LEU A 168 -12.82 4.04 10.68
CA LEU A 168 -13.77 4.46 9.66
C LEU A 168 -14.70 3.29 9.27
N VAL A 169 -14.14 2.11 9.04
CA VAL A 169 -14.94 0.92 8.73
C VAL A 169 -15.85 0.57 9.91
N TYR A 170 -15.33 0.57 11.13
CA TYR A 170 -16.09 0.21 12.31
C TYR A 170 -17.24 1.17 12.61
N PHE A 171 -17.00 2.49 12.53
CA PHE A 171 -18.01 3.49 12.91
C PHE A 171 -18.96 3.90 11.78
N VAL A 172 -18.51 3.80 10.52
CA VAL A 172 -19.32 4.26 9.37
C VAL A 172 -20.03 3.11 8.69
N PHE A 173 -19.31 2.02 8.35
CA PHE A 173 -19.88 0.95 7.54
C PHE A 173 -20.55 -0.18 8.35
N LEU A 174 -20.03 -0.53 9.54
CA LEU A 174 -20.64 -1.58 10.34
C LEU A 174 -21.98 -1.21 11.01
N PRO A 175 -22.25 0.03 11.43
CA PRO A 175 -23.57 0.39 11.96
C PRO A 175 -24.67 0.28 10.91
N GLU A 176 -24.42 0.65 9.66
CA GLU A 176 -25.38 0.54 8.57
C GLU A 176 -25.73 -0.93 8.25
N ALA A 177 -24.75 -1.83 8.37
CA ALA A 177 -24.96 -3.27 8.17
C ALA A 177 -25.78 -3.94 9.28
N LYS A 178 -25.91 -3.32 10.47
CA LYS A 178 -26.73 -3.81 11.60
C LYS A 178 -28.13 -3.23 11.66
N GLY A 179 -28.43 -2.23 10.84
CA GLY A 179 -29.70 -1.50 10.84
C GLY A 179 -30.65 -1.85 9.69
N GLY A 180 -30.37 -2.89 8.91
CA GLY A 180 -31.22 -3.37 7.83
C GLY A 180 -31.89 -4.70 8.18
#